data_5bc2053281c3df550e9bddc7451295e0
#
_entry.id   5bc2053281c3df550e9bddc7451295e0
#
_cell.length_a   1.000
_cell.length_b   1.000
_cell.length_c   1.000
_cell.angle_alpha   90.00
_cell.angle_beta   90.00
_cell.angle_gamma   90.00
#
_symmetry.space_group_name_H-M   'P 1'
#
loop_
_entity.id
_entity.type
_entity.pdbx_description
1 polymer ?
#
loop_
_entity_poly.entity_id
_entity_poly.type
_entity_poly.pdbx_seq_one_letter_code
_entity_poly.pdbx_strand_id
1 'polypeptide(L)'
;MENGRREVRGMADDKRKDIGKEIREWLILIVIGVAAVLAIRNFGFRITAVKGSSMIPNYVHGEYVFTDVFSCKLRGPKRNDIVICEYDDGVDGENFIKRVIACPGDEINIYYDDEEECYRTEVNGETLDEYYINEPMTSCGDREYPLTLGEDEYFVMGDNRNVSADSRDSYIGSFDRKNIVGIVRFKIVNKT
;
A
#
# COMPACT_ATOMS: atom_id res chain seq x y z
N MET A 1 36.32 -36.21 -54.59
CA MET A 1 36.71 -35.26 -53.50
C MET A 1 35.68 -34.14 -53.23
N GLU A 2 34.72 -33.89 -54.10
CA GLU A 2 33.75 -32.83 -53.96
C GLU A 2 32.54 -33.17 -53.05
N ASN A 3 32.17 -34.47 -52.98
CA ASN A 3 31.03 -34.91 -52.13
C ASN A 3 31.31 -34.78 -50.60
N GLY A 4 32.54 -35.07 -50.15
CA GLY A 4 32.89 -34.96 -48.75
C GLY A 4 32.93 -33.54 -48.23
N ARG A 5 33.20 -32.53 -49.08
CA ARG A 5 33.13 -31.09 -48.68
C ARG A 5 31.73 -30.57 -48.56
N ARG A 6 30.75 -31.07 -49.30
CA ARG A 6 29.32 -30.70 -49.16
C ARG A 6 28.70 -31.26 -47.90
N GLU A 7 29.04 -32.50 -47.53
CA GLU A 7 28.54 -33.12 -46.26
C GLU A 7 29.06 -32.39 -45.03
N VAL A 8 30.35 -32.08 -44.96
CA VAL A 8 30.96 -31.35 -43.82
C VAL A 8 30.38 -29.94 -43.69
N ARG A 9 30.07 -29.28 -44.81
CA ARG A 9 29.44 -27.95 -44.81
C ARG A 9 28.00 -28.01 -44.37
N GLY A 10 27.24 -29.05 -44.75
CA GLY A 10 25.86 -29.26 -44.26
C GLY A 10 25.76 -29.52 -42.75
N MET A 11 26.69 -30.34 -42.23
CA MET A 11 26.75 -30.59 -40.77
C MET A 11 27.16 -29.36 -39.95
N ALA A 12 28.03 -28.49 -40.52
CA ALA A 12 28.41 -27.24 -39.84
C ALA A 12 27.28 -26.18 -39.84
N ASP A 13 26.49 -26.12 -40.91
CA ASP A 13 25.32 -25.21 -41.02
C ASP A 13 24.17 -25.66 -40.12
N ASP A 14 23.95 -26.95 -39.95
CA ASP A 14 22.93 -27.53 -39.08
C ASP A 14 23.28 -27.28 -37.59
N LYS A 15 24.54 -27.51 -37.21
CA LYS A 15 25.06 -27.19 -35.88
C LYS A 15 24.97 -25.70 -35.55
N ARG A 16 25.20 -24.80 -36.51
CA ARG A 16 25.04 -23.33 -36.31
C ARG A 16 23.60 -22.92 -36.14
N LYS A 17 22.65 -23.56 -36.82
CA LYS A 17 21.22 -23.33 -36.68
C LYS A 17 20.72 -23.77 -35.30
N ASP A 18 21.18 -24.91 -34.80
CA ASP A 18 20.83 -25.41 -33.47
C ASP A 18 21.37 -24.49 -32.36
N ILE A 19 22.62 -24.05 -32.44
CA ILE A 19 23.22 -23.11 -31.50
C ILE A 19 22.47 -21.78 -31.53
N GLY A 20 22.11 -21.28 -32.70
CA GLY A 20 21.31 -20.02 -32.82
C GLY A 20 19.93 -20.13 -32.22
N LYS A 21 19.29 -21.30 -32.30
CA LYS A 21 18.02 -21.59 -31.68
C LYS A 21 18.13 -21.64 -30.16
N GLU A 22 19.12 -22.33 -29.62
CA GLU A 22 19.40 -22.40 -28.18
C GLU A 22 19.69 -21.03 -27.61
N ILE A 23 20.54 -20.22 -28.24
CA ILE A 23 20.85 -18.87 -27.79
C ILE A 23 19.58 -18.01 -27.75
N ARG A 24 18.73 -18.11 -28.78
CA ARG A 24 17.46 -17.38 -28.82
C ARG A 24 16.52 -17.79 -27.66
N GLU A 25 16.41 -19.08 -27.36
CA GLU A 25 15.60 -19.60 -26.28
C GLU A 25 16.10 -19.10 -24.92
N TRP A 26 17.40 -19.09 -24.67
CA TRP A 26 18.01 -18.52 -23.49
C TRP A 26 17.77 -17.01 -23.37
N LEU A 27 17.89 -16.26 -24.46
CA LEU A 27 17.60 -14.82 -24.47
C LEU A 27 16.15 -14.54 -24.14
N ILE A 28 15.20 -15.31 -24.67
CA ILE A 28 13.79 -15.19 -24.36
C ILE A 28 13.53 -15.43 -22.86
N LEU A 29 14.13 -16.48 -22.28
CA LEU A 29 14.01 -16.78 -20.86
C LEU A 29 14.58 -15.65 -19.98
N ILE A 30 15.72 -15.09 -20.37
CA ILE A 30 16.32 -13.95 -19.66
C ILE A 30 15.39 -12.72 -19.74
N VAL A 31 14.86 -12.40 -20.91
CA VAL A 31 13.93 -11.28 -21.09
C VAL A 31 12.67 -11.47 -20.25
N ILE A 32 12.09 -12.68 -20.25
CA ILE A 32 10.93 -13.01 -19.41
C ILE A 32 11.27 -12.86 -17.92
N GLY A 33 12.43 -13.37 -17.50
CA GLY A 33 12.89 -13.25 -16.11
C GLY A 33 13.06 -11.80 -15.67
N VAL A 34 13.73 -10.98 -16.50
CA VAL A 34 13.88 -9.54 -16.23
C VAL A 34 12.54 -8.83 -16.20
N ALA A 35 11.64 -9.12 -17.16
CA ALA A 35 10.30 -8.53 -17.19
C ALA A 35 9.48 -8.91 -15.96
N ALA A 36 9.56 -10.16 -15.49
CA ALA A 36 8.92 -10.62 -14.27
C ALA A 36 9.45 -9.90 -13.02
N VAL A 37 10.77 -9.74 -12.89
CA VAL A 37 11.39 -9.00 -11.79
C VAL A 37 10.95 -7.52 -11.79
N LEU A 38 10.95 -6.88 -12.96
CA LEU A 38 10.48 -5.50 -13.09
C LEU A 38 8.99 -5.35 -12.78
N ALA A 39 8.16 -6.30 -13.18
CA ALA A 39 6.75 -6.34 -12.86
C ALA A 39 6.52 -6.47 -11.34
N ILE A 40 7.21 -7.41 -10.68
CA ILE A 40 7.12 -7.59 -9.23
C ILE A 40 7.57 -6.31 -8.50
N ARG A 41 8.67 -5.69 -8.93
CA ARG A 41 9.19 -4.47 -8.33
C ARG A 41 8.25 -3.27 -8.46
N ASN A 42 7.61 -3.10 -9.62
CA ASN A 42 6.78 -1.93 -9.90
C ASN A 42 5.32 -2.10 -9.46
N PHE A 43 4.81 -3.33 -9.43
CA PHE A 43 3.40 -3.62 -9.19
C PHE A 43 3.14 -4.53 -7.99
N GLY A 44 4.17 -5.10 -7.37
CA GLY A 44 4.00 -6.16 -6.38
C GLY A 44 4.09 -5.68 -4.94
N PHE A 45 5.31 -5.40 -4.49
CA PHE A 45 5.58 -5.20 -3.07
C PHE A 45 6.62 -4.11 -2.84
N ARG A 46 6.49 -3.40 -1.71
CA ARG A 46 7.47 -2.40 -1.27
C ARG A 46 7.80 -2.62 0.20
N ILE A 47 9.03 -2.22 0.58
CA ILE A 47 9.44 -2.09 1.97
C ILE A 47 9.51 -0.59 2.26
N THR A 48 8.77 -0.15 3.27
CA THR A 48 8.67 1.25 3.65
C THR A 48 9.08 1.41 5.12
N ALA A 49 9.89 2.42 5.41
CA ALA A 49 10.22 2.77 6.80
C ALA A 49 9.10 3.63 7.40
N VAL A 50 8.65 3.28 8.60
CA VAL A 50 7.68 4.05 9.39
C VAL A 50 8.35 5.33 9.89
N LYS A 51 7.72 6.47 9.64
CA LYS A 51 8.15 7.78 10.15
C LYS A 51 7.06 8.37 11.05
N GLY A 52 7.50 9.03 12.13
CA GLY A 52 6.59 9.67 13.08
C GLY A 52 6.01 8.73 14.13
N SER A 53 5.02 9.23 14.88
CA SER A 53 4.41 8.59 16.05
C SER A 53 2.90 8.36 15.91
N SER A 54 2.33 8.69 14.74
CA SER A 54 0.87 8.66 14.52
C SER A 54 0.22 7.26 14.63
N MET A 55 1.03 6.20 14.57
CA MET A 55 0.56 4.81 14.62
C MET A 55 0.98 4.04 15.89
N ILE A 56 1.49 4.76 16.92
CA ILE A 56 1.74 4.18 18.24
C ILE A 56 0.39 3.74 18.85
N PRO A 57 0.31 2.58 19.52
CA PRO A 57 1.41 1.65 19.88
C PRO A 57 1.74 0.62 18.80
N ASN A 58 0.94 0.54 17.74
CA ASN A 58 1.02 -0.56 16.78
C ASN A 58 2.23 -0.47 15.83
N TYR A 59 2.65 0.74 15.45
CA TYR A 59 3.84 0.98 14.62
C TYR A 59 4.63 2.14 15.18
N VAL A 60 5.96 1.96 15.30
CA VAL A 60 6.85 2.99 15.85
C VAL A 60 7.86 3.48 14.82
N HIS A 61 8.37 4.68 15.04
CA HIS A 61 9.36 5.30 14.16
C HIS A 61 10.58 4.39 13.97
N GLY A 62 11.03 4.22 12.72
CA GLY A 62 12.19 3.40 12.36
C GLY A 62 11.88 1.93 12.07
N GLU A 63 10.67 1.44 12.37
CA GLU A 63 10.25 0.10 11.93
C GLU A 63 10.13 0.05 10.41
N TYR A 64 10.38 -1.13 9.82
CA TYR A 64 10.13 -1.40 8.41
C TYR A 64 8.87 -2.23 8.25
N VAL A 65 8.07 -1.89 7.26
CA VAL A 65 6.84 -2.60 6.94
C VAL A 65 6.87 -3.13 5.50
N PHE A 66 6.30 -4.31 5.33
CA PHE A 66 6.07 -4.92 4.04
C PHE A 66 4.71 -4.47 3.51
N THR A 67 4.71 -3.84 2.34
CA THR A 67 3.54 -3.21 1.73
C THR A 67 3.16 -3.90 0.43
N ASP A 68 1.91 -4.37 0.36
CA ASP A 68 1.31 -5.03 -0.80
C ASP A 68 0.64 -3.98 -1.71
N VAL A 69 1.32 -3.62 -2.77
CA VAL A 69 0.82 -2.67 -3.78
C VAL A 69 -0.16 -3.33 -4.74
N PHE A 70 0.08 -4.60 -5.06
CA PHE A 70 -0.73 -5.33 -6.05
C PHE A 70 -2.18 -5.50 -5.60
N SER A 71 -2.39 -6.04 -4.40
CA SER A 71 -3.74 -6.23 -3.87
C SER A 71 -4.45 -4.90 -3.65
N CYS A 72 -3.72 -3.86 -3.23
CA CYS A 72 -4.26 -2.52 -3.08
C CYS A 72 -4.83 -1.98 -4.40
N LYS A 73 -4.07 -2.08 -5.48
CA LYS A 73 -4.51 -1.63 -6.81
C LYS A 73 -5.65 -2.47 -7.39
N LEU A 74 -5.65 -3.78 -7.15
CA LEU A 74 -6.64 -4.70 -7.74
C LEU A 74 -8.02 -4.56 -7.10
N ARG A 75 -8.11 -4.55 -5.77
CA ARG A 75 -9.37 -4.61 -5.01
C ARG A 75 -9.60 -3.45 -4.04
N GLY A 76 -8.61 -2.58 -3.85
CA GLY A 76 -8.63 -1.54 -2.83
C GLY A 76 -8.41 -2.07 -1.41
N PRO A 77 -8.13 -1.16 -0.46
CA PRO A 77 -8.09 -1.47 0.96
C PRO A 77 -9.49 -1.75 1.52
N LYS A 78 -9.53 -2.39 2.67
CA LYS A 78 -10.74 -2.64 3.46
C LYS A 78 -10.64 -1.90 4.79
N ARG A 79 -11.77 -1.74 5.48
CA ARG A 79 -11.80 -1.25 6.86
C ARG A 79 -10.84 -2.06 7.74
N ASN A 80 -10.12 -1.37 8.61
CA ASN A 80 -9.04 -1.86 9.46
C ASN A 80 -7.72 -2.21 8.75
N ASP A 81 -7.61 -2.16 7.43
CA ASP A 81 -6.31 -2.28 6.77
C ASP A 81 -5.40 -1.09 7.17
N ILE A 82 -4.12 -1.39 7.41
CA ILE A 82 -3.10 -0.35 7.54
C ILE A 82 -2.58 -0.05 6.13
N VAL A 83 -2.54 1.22 5.77
CA VAL A 83 -2.18 1.67 4.43
C VAL A 83 -1.05 2.69 4.46
N ILE A 84 -0.31 2.75 3.36
CA ILE A 84 0.57 3.86 3.04
C ILE A 84 -0.19 4.78 2.10
N CYS A 85 -0.41 6.03 2.53
CA CYS A 85 -1.05 7.08 1.74
C CYS A 85 0.00 8.09 1.30
N GLU A 86 -0.06 8.52 0.05
CA GLU A 86 0.73 9.62 -0.49
C GLU A 86 -0.09 10.91 -0.33
N TYR A 87 0.42 11.84 0.47
CA TYR A 87 -0.15 13.16 0.65
C TYR A 87 0.72 14.16 -0.10
N ASP A 88 0.13 14.85 -1.06
CA ASP A 88 0.78 15.87 -1.85
C ASP A 88 0.35 17.26 -1.35
N ASP A 89 1.23 17.93 -0.64
CA ASP A 89 1.04 19.30 -0.17
C ASP A 89 1.47 20.35 -1.22
N GLY A 90 1.88 19.89 -2.40
CA GLY A 90 2.36 20.75 -3.52
C GLY A 90 3.82 21.19 -3.39
N VAL A 91 4.55 20.73 -2.35
CA VAL A 91 5.95 21.08 -2.11
C VAL A 91 6.84 19.83 -2.11
N ASP A 92 6.62 18.93 -1.13
CA ASP A 92 7.35 17.67 -1.01
C ASP A 92 6.32 16.60 -0.57
N GLY A 93 5.91 15.74 -1.49
CA GLY A 93 4.94 14.68 -1.18
C GLY A 93 5.38 13.81 0.00
N GLU A 94 4.55 13.69 1.00
CA GLU A 94 4.81 12.88 2.19
C GLU A 94 4.04 11.56 2.15
N ASN A 95 4.68 10.49 2.65
CA ASN A 95 4.01 9.21 2.83
C ASN A 95 3.54 9.06 4.27
N PHE A 96 2.23 8.95 4.45
CA PHE A 96 1.61 8.66 5.74
C PHE A 96 1.34 7.17 5.89
N ILE A 97 1.58 6.63 7.09
CA ILE A 97 1.05 5.33 7.49
C ILE A 97 -0.19 5.59 8.36
N LYS A 98 -1.32 5.01 7.98
CA LYS A 98 -2.63 5.22 8.64
C LYS A 98 -3.46 3.93 8.59
N ARG A 99 -4.53 3.91 9.39
CA ARG A 99 -5.56 2.87 9.37
C ARG A 99 -6.78 3.34 8.59
N VAL A 100 -7.32 2.48 7.74
CA VAL A 100 -8.61 2.71 7.07
C VAL A 100 -9.73 2.53 8.08
N ILE A 101 -10.48 3.60 8.28
CA ILE A 101 -11.63 3.63 9.20
C ILE A 101 -12.93 3.46 8.43
N ALA A 102 -13.07 4.17 7.31
CA ALA A 102 -14.23 4.04 6.45
C ALA A 102 -13.81 3.93 4.99
N CYS A 103 -14.59 3.18 4.21
CA CYS A 103 -14.39 2.86 2.80
C CYS A 103 -15.33 3.65 1.90
N PRO A 104 -15.11 3.64 0.56
CA PRO A 104 -16.02 4.30 -0.38
C PRO A 104 -17.50 3.98 -0.14
N GLY A 105 -18.32 5.04 -0.08
CA GLY A 105 -19.75 4.96 0.17
C GLY A 105 -20.17 4.80 1.63
N ASP A 106 -19.22 4.60 2.56
CA ASP A 106 -19.54 4.57 3.99
C ASP A 106 -19.91 5.98 4.49
N GLU A 107 -20.81 6.03 5.45
CA GLU A 107 -21.06 7.22 6.28
C GLU A 107 -20.22 7.10 7.55
N ILE A 108 -19.43 8.10 7.85
CA ILE A 108 -18.66 8.21 9.09
C ILE A 108 -19.20 9.32 9.97
N ASN A 109 -19.32 9.03 11.25
CA ASN A 109 -19.68 9.98 12.30
C ASN A 109 -18.63 9.92 13.42
N ILE A 110 -18.26 11.09 13.94
CA ILE A 110 -17.41 11.21 15.14
C ILE A 110 -18.15 12.10 16.11
N TYR A 111 -18.54 11.53 17.24
CA TYR A 111 -19.36 12.19 18.24
C TYR A 111 -18.73 12.09 19.62
N TYR A 112 -19.08 13.01 20.50
CA TYR A 112 -18.67 12.97 21.90
C TYR A 112 -19.60 12.05 22.69
N ASP A 113 -19.01 11.10 23.39
CA ASP A 113 -19.70 10.16 24.28
C ASP A 113 -19.56 10.67 25.71
N ASP A 114 -20.68 11.14 26.32
CA ASP A 114 -20.68 11.69 27.65
C ASP A 114 -20.43 10.66 28.75
N GLU A 115 -20.70 9.37 28.49
CA GLU A 115 -20.46 8.26 29.43
C GLU A 115 -18.99 7.88 29.52
N GLU A 116 -18.33 7.84 28.35
CA GLU A 116 -16.91 7.48 28.23
C GLU A 116 -15.98 8.71 28.31
N GLU A 117 -16.54 9.92 28.32
CA GLU A 117 -15.85 11.22 28.34
C GLU A 117 -14.81 11.38 27.22
N CYS A 118 -15.11 10.84 26.01
CA CYS A 118 -14.22 10.88 24.85
C CYS A 118 -14.99 10.92 23.53
N TYR A 119 -14.29 11.19 22.43
CA TYR A 119 -14.87 11.04 21.10
C TYR A 119 -14.84 9.59 20.66
N ARG A 120 -15.96 9.14 20.06
CA ARG A 120 -16.15 7.81 19.50
C ARG A 120 -16.35 7.90 17.99
N THR A 121 -15.93 6.85 17.30
CA THR A 121 -16.09 6.72 15.85
C THR A 121 -17.22 5.75 15.53
N GLU A 122 -18.13 6.17 14.68
CA GLU A 122 -19.23 5.36 14.15
C GLU A 122 -19.14 5.28 12.62
N VAL A 123 -19.41 4.12 12.05
CA VAL A 123 -19.46 3.94 10.60
C VAL A 123 -20.73 3.19 10.25
N ASN A 124 -21.55 3.80 9.38
CA ASN A 124 -22.86 3.28 8.97
C ASN A 124 -23.81 2.99 10.15
N GLY A 125 -23.78 3.83 11.20
CA GLY A 125 -24.62 3.68 12.39
C GLY A 125 -24.09 2.67 13.40
N GLU A 126 -22.89 2.12 13.21
CA GLU A 126 -22.25 1.16 14.12
C GLU A 126 -21.00 1.76 14.77
N THR A 127 -21.02 1.90 16.11
CA THR A 127 -19.85 2.37 16.87
C THR A 127 -18.73 1.36 16.80
N LEU A 128 -17.53 1.81 16.43
CA LEU A 128 -16.37 0.95 16.26
C LEU A 128 -15.77 0.52 17.61
N ASP A 129 -15.38 -0.75 17.71
CA ASP A 129 -14.52 -1.24 18.77
C ASP A 129 -13.04 -1.00 18.36
N GLU A 130 -12.44 0.03 18.98
CA GLU A 130 -11.13 0.55 18.58
C GLU A 130 -10.01 0.14 19.57
N TYR A 131 -9.91 -1.15 19.89
CA TYR A 131 -8.92 -1.73 20.81
C TYR A 131 -7.45 -1.44 20.42
N TYR A 132 -7.23 -0.94 19.20
CA TYR A 132 -5.91 -0.65 18.64
C TYR A 132 -5.43 0.78 18.89
N ILE A 133 -6.26 1.68 19.40
CA ILE A 133 -5.87 3.07 19.67
C ILE A 133 -4.97 3.16 20.91
N ASN A 134 -4.13 4.19 20.96
CA ASN A 134 -3.19 4.40 22.04
C ASN A 134 -3.89 4.85 23.34
N GLU A 135 -4.90 5.71 23.19
CA GLU A 135 -5.65 6.33 24.27
C GLU A 135 -7.00 6.87 23.77
N PRO A 136 -7.96 7.16 24.65
CA PRO A 136 -9.24 7.77 24.26
C PRO A 136 -9.05 9.03 23.42
N MET A 137 -9.86 9.19 22.40
CA MET A 137 -9.77 10.31 21.46
C MET A 137 -10.34 11.58 22.10
N THR A 138 -9.52 12.65 22.13
CA THR A 138 -9.89 13.93 22.78
C THR A 138 -10.34 15.00 21.78
N SER A 139 -10.26 14.74 20.45
CA SER A 139 -10.67 15.67 19.39
C SER A 139 -11.23 14.94 18.18
N CYS A 140 -12.31 15.46 17.62
CA CYS A 140 -12.87 14.99 16.35
C CYS A 140 -12.22 15.64 15.10
N GLY A 141 -11.26 16.54 15.28
CA GLY A 141 -10.73 17.38 14.20
C GLY A 141 -11.60 18.60 13.93
N ASP A 142 -11.49 19.16 12.73
CA ASP A 142 -12.20 20.38 12.30
C ASP A 142 -13.23 20.13 11.18
N ARG A 143 -13.53 18.86 10.86
CA ARG A 143 -14.55 18.48 9.87
C ARG A 143 -15.93 18.38 10.49
N GLU A 144 -16.95 18.56 9.67
CA GLU A 144 -18.35 18.37 10.05
C GLU A 144 -18.73 16.88 9.89
N TYR A 145 -19.53 16.36 10.83
CA TYR A 145 -20.05 15.01 10.87
C TYR A 145 -21.58 15.00 11.03
N PRO A 146 -22.30 13.96 10.52
CA PRO A 146 -21.79 12.83 9.74
C PRO A 146 -21.30 13.23 8.34
N LEU A 147 -20.38 12.44 7.80
CA LEU A 147 -19.79 12.64 6.48
C LEU A 147 -19.94 11.36 5.65
N THR A 148 -20.52 11.44 4.45
CA THR A 148 -20.59 10.33 3.51
C THR A 148 -19.41 10.41 2.53
N LEU A 149 -18.67 9.31 2.39
CA LEU A 149 -17.53 9.21 1.49
C LEU A 149 -17.96 8.99 0.04
N GLY A 150 -17.24 9.61 -0.89
CA GLY A 150 -17.40 9.38 -2.32
C GLY A 150 -17.00 7.96 -2.76
N GLU A 151 -17.23 7.64 -4.05
CA GLU A 151 -17.02 6.29 -4.62
C GLU A 151 -15.57 5.78 -4.57
N ASP A 152 -14.59 6.67 -4.49
CA ASP A 152 -13.16 6.35 -4.43
C ASP A 152 -12.47 6.91 -3.17
N GLU A 153 -13.22 7.43 -2.21
CA GLU A 153 -12.69 8.08 -1.01
C GLU A 153 -12.57 7.12 0.17
N TYR A 154 -11.44 7.23 0.86
CA TYR A 154 -11.15 6.50 2.09
C TYR A 154 -10.89 7.47 3.23
N PHE A 155 -11.53 7.23 4.37
CA PHE A 155 -11.25 7.95 5.60
C PHE A 155 -10.23 7.16 6.41
N VAL A 156 -9.08 7.79 6.69
CA VAL A 156 -7.99 7.13 7.39
C VAL A 156 -7.62 7.90 8.66
N MET A 157 -7.27 7.18 9.72
CA MET A 157 -6.85 7.78 10.98
C MET A 157 -5.58 7.11 11.49
N GLY A 158 -4.79 7.85 12.27
CA GLY A 158 -3.71 7.26 13.04
C GLY A 158 -4.22 6.50 14.26
N ASP A 159 -3.54 5.46 14.70
CA ASP A 159 -3.86 4.74 15.93
C ASP A 159 -3.55 5.58 17.17
N ASN A 160 -2.59 6.51 17.07
CA ASN A 160 -2.32 7.54 18.07
C ASN A 160 -3.19 8.78 17.79
N ARG A 161 -4.47 8.69 18.14
CA ARG A 161 -5.53 9.64 17.82
C ARG A 161 -5.23 11.10 18.14
N ASN A 162 -4.60 11.34 19.28
CA ASN A 162 -4.39 12.70 19.80
C ASN A 162 -3.14 13.37 19.26
N VAL A 163 -2.32 12.64 18.46
CA VAL A 163 -1.06 13.14 17.86
C VAL A 163 -1.06 13.04 16.33
N SER A 164 -2.04 12.35 15.76
CA SER A 164 -2.11 12.09 14.32
C SER A 164 -2.74 13.24 13.55
N ALA A 165 -2.04 13.76 12.56
CA ALA A 165 -2.64 14.50 11.46
C ALA A 165 -3.18 13.49 10.45
N ASP A 166 -4.51 13.54 10.16
CA ASP A 166 -5.19 12.52 9.34
C ASP A 166 -6.51 13.07 8.74
N SER A 167 -7.39 12.17 8.28
CA SER A 167 -8.61 12.58 7.58
C SER A 167 -9.60 13.39 8.42
N ARG A 168 -9.40 13.52 9.72
CA ARG A 168 -10.19 14.42 10.59
C ARG A 168 -9.85 15.88 10.36
N ASP A 169 -8.67 16.17 9.85
CA ASP A 169 -8.23 17.52 9.54
C ASP A 169 -8.72 17.91 8.14
N SER A 170 -9.44 19.02 8.02
CA SER A 170 -10.03 19.45 6.75
C SER A 170 -9.01 19.72 5.65
N TYR A 171 -7.77 20.11 6.02
CA TYR A 171 -6.71 20.38 5.06
C TYR A 171 -6.08 19.08 4.49
N ILE A 172 -6.16 17.96 5.21
CA ILE A 172 -5.74 16.62 4.71
C ILE A 172 -6.89 15.97 3.97
N GLY A 173 -8.06 15.91 4.57
CA GLY A 173 -9.27 15.34 4.01
C GLY A 173 -9.22 13.82 3.85
N SER A 174 -10.19 13.30 3.11
CA SER A 174 -10.24 11.89 2.69
C SER A 174 -9.20 11.62 1.60
N PHE A 175 -8.71 10.40 1.53
CA PHE A 175 -7.74 10.00 0.50
C PHE A 175 -8.45 9.30 -0.66
N ASP A 176 -8.20 9.76 -1.87
CA ASP A 176 -8.59 9.04 -3.07
C ASP A 176 -7.84 7.69 -3.14
N ARG A 177 -8.48 6.68 -3.70
CA ARG A 177 -7.89 5.36 -3.94
C ARG A 177 -6.54 5.44 -4.68
N LYS A 178 -6.38 6.37 -5.62
CA LYS A 178 -5.13 6.56 -6.38
C LYS A 178 -3.95 6.99 -5.51
N ASN A 179 -4.23 7.67 -4.40
CA ASN A 179 -3.24 8.16 -3.44
C ASN A 179 -2.89 7.11 -2.37
N ILE A 180 -3.55 5.94 -2.37
CA ILE A 180 -3.19 4.83 -1.49
C ILE A 180 -2.18 3.95 -2.22
N VAL A 181 -0.93 4.03 -1.77
CA VAL A 181 0.23 3.34 -2.36
C VAL A 181 0.16 1.83 -2.19
N GLY A 182 -0.30 1.36 -1.01
CA GLY A 182 -0.41 -0.06 -0.73
C GLY A 182 -0.86 -0.39 0.68
N ILE A 183 -1.16 -1.67 0.90
CA ILE A 183 -1.64 -2.23 2.17
C ILE A 183 -0.47 -2.84 2.92
N VAL A 184 -0.26 -2.46 4.18
CA VAL A 184 0.75 -3.04 5.07
C VAL A 184 0.28 -4.42 5.50
N ARG A 185 1.14 -5.44 5.30
CA ARG A 185 0.82 -6.83 5.65
C ARG A 185 1.46 -7.27 6.96
N PHE A 186 2.71 -6.89 7.17
CA PHE A 186 3.43 -7.24 8.39
C PHE A 186 4.61 -6.29 8.62
N LYS A 187 5.06 -6.24 9.87
CA LYS A 187 6.29 -5.57 10.26
C LYS A 187 7.49 -6.45 9.94
N ILE A 188 8.55 -5.84 9.42
CA ILE A 188 9.85 -6.50 9.33
C ILE A 188 10.58 -6.19 10.63
N VAL A 189 10.69 -7.19 11.51
CA VAL A 189 11.33 -7.02 12.82
C VAL A 189 12.83 -6.87 12.60
N ASN A 190 13.37 -5.67 12.84
CA ASN A 190 14.80 -5.50 13.05
C ASN A 190 15.14 -6.04 14.45
N LYS A 191 15.85 -7.16 14.52
CA LYS A 191 16.53 -7.54 15.75
C LYS A 191 17.66 -6.52 15.99
N THR A 192 17.40 -5.50 16.80
CA THR A 192 18.46 -4.73 17.47
C THR A 192 19.05 -5.56 18.59
#